data_4401d869cac9634d365197d5a6f23a04
#
_entry.id   4401d869cac9634d365197d5a6f23a04
#
_cell.length_a   1.000
_cell.length_b   1.000
_cell.length_c   1.000
_cell.angle_alpha   90.00
_cell.angle_beta   90.00
_cell.angle_gamma   90.00
#
_symmetry.space_group_name_H-M   'P 1'
#
loop_
_entity.id
_entity.type
_entity.pdbx_description
1 polymer ?
#
loop_
_entity_poly.entity_id
_entity_poly.type
_entity_poly.pdbx_seq_one_letter_code
_entity_poly.pdbx_strand_id
1 'polypeptide(L)'
;RQLKVIEGRACQEYLDGIEQLGLPHDRIPQLDEINRVLQATTGWRVARVPALIPFQTFFELLASQQFPVATFIRTPEELDYLQEPDIFHEIFGHCPLLTNPWFAEFTHTYGKLGLKASKEERVFLARLYWMTIEFGLVETD
;
A
#
# COMPACT_ATOMS: atom_id res chain seq x y z
N ARG A 1 5.72 -2.63 17.77
CA ARG A 1 5.05 -3.94 17.86
C ARG A 1 5.17 -4.68 16.53
N GLN A 2 4.69 -4.13 15.41
CA GLN A 2 4.63 -4.82 14.12
C GLN A 2 6.00 -5.22 13.57
N LEU A 3 7.02 -4.39 13.66
CA LEU A 3 8.38 -4.75 13.22
C LEU A 3 8.89 -6.07 13.82
N LYS A 4 8.52 -6.37 15.09
CA LYS A 4 8.85 -7.64 15.73
C LYS A 4 8.01 -8.81 15.22
N VAL A 5 6.78 -8.56 14.77
CA VAL A 5 5.86 -9.60 14.29
C VAL A 5 6.23 -10.05 12.88
N ILE A 6 6.70 -9.14 12.04
CA ILE A 6 7.06 -9.43 10.65
C ILE A 6 8.45 -10.04 10.48
N GLU A 7 9.29 -10.00 11.51
CA GLU A 7 10.63 -10.59 11.50
C GLU A 7 10.56 -12.09 11.19
N GLY A 8 11.27 -12.54 10.15
CA GLY A 8 11.26 -13.91 9.67
C GLY A 8 9.94 -14.37 9.01
N ARG A 9 9.01 -13.43 8.71
CA ARG A 9 7.69 -13.73 8.09
C ARG A 9 7.44 -12.92 6.84
N ALA A 10 7.84 -11.64 6.81
CA ALA A 10 7.71 -10.80 5.64
C ALA A 10 8.77 -11.16 4.59
N CYS A 11 8.45 -10.97 3.30
CA CYS A 11 9.41 -11.14 2.23
C CYS A 11 10.53 -10.10 2.32
N GLN A 12 11.69 -10.43 1.73
CA GLN A 12 12.87 -9.57 1.82
C GLN A 12 12.62 -8.20 1.16
N GLU A 13 11.91 -8.17 0.04
CA GLU A 13 11.57 -6.93 -0.67
C GLU A 13 10.76 -5.94 0.19
N TYR A 14 9.89 -6.47 1.04
CA TYR A 14 9.14 -5.65 1.99
C TYR A 14 10.06 -5.11 3.10
N LEU A 15 10.95 -5.94 3.64
CA LEU A 15 11.90 -5.52 4.68
C LEU A 15 12.88 -4.46 4.15
N ASP A 16 13.39 -4.65 2.94
CA ASP A 16 14.23 -3.67 2.25
C ASP A 16 13.49 -2.34 2.04
N GLY A 17 12.21 -2.41 1.71
CA GLY A 17 11.35 -1.23 1.57
C GLY A 17 11.12 -0.49 2.89
N ILE A 18 10.95 -1.20 4.00
CA ILE A 18 10.87 -0.61 5.35
C ILE A 18 12.16 0.17 5.66
N GLU A 19 13.32 -0.42 5.37
CA GLU A 19 14.62 0.23 5.59
C GLU A 19 14.75 1.47 4.72
N GLN A 20 14.42 1.39 3.43
CA GLN A 20 14.49 2.51 2.49
C GLN A 20 13.57 3.67 2.89
N LEU A 21 12.35 3.38 3.35
CA LEU A 21 11.41 4.40 3.81
C LEU A 21 11.88 5.11 5.07
N GLY A 22 12.69 4.46 5.92
CA GLY A 22 13.22 5.05 7.15
C GLY A 22 12.11 5.58 8.06
N LEU A 23 11.04 4.82 8.24
CA LEU A 23 9.86 5.27 8.98
C LEU A 23 10.20 5.65 10.42
N PRO A 24 9.80 6.82 10.92
CA PRO A 24 10.03 7.22 12.31
C PRO A 24 9.28 6.29 13.29
N HIS A 25 9.90 6.01 14.44
CA HIS A 25 9.31 5.14 15.46
C HIS A 25 8.53 5.89 16.54
N ASP A 26 8.67 7.20 16.59
CA ASP A 26 8.17 8.10 17.64
C ASP A 26 7.05 9.04 17.19
N ARG A 27 6.73 9.03 15.90
CA ARG A 27 5.68 9.90 15.32
C ARG A 27 5.11 9.29 14.05
N ILE A 28 3.98 9.84 13.60
CA ILE A 28 3.40 9.52 12.28
C ILE A 28 4.25 10.20 11.20
N PRO A 29 4.76 9.46 10.19
CA PRO A 29 5.48 10.05 9.08
C PRO A 29 4.56 10.98 8.26
N GLN A 30 5.11 12.07 7.76
CA GLN A 30 4.37 12.96 6.87
C GLN A 30 4.43 12.44 5.42
N LEU A 31 3.36 12.66 4.64
CA LEU A 31 3.28 12.15 3.27
C LEU A 31 4.43 12.65 2.38
N ASP A 32 4.95 13.84 2.62
CA ASP A 32 6.10 14.38 1.87
C ASP A 32 7.40 13.60 2.14
N GLU A 33 7.55 13.01 3.33
CA GLU A 33 8.70 12.16 3.64
C GLU A 33 8.62 10.85 2.84
N ILE A 34 7.45 10.24 2.79
CA ILE A 34 7.18 9.04 1.99
C ILE A 34 7.35 9.34 0.50
N ASN A 35 6.79 10.45 0.01
CA ASN A 35 6.89 10.87 -1.38
C ASN A 35 8.34 11.06 -1.83
N ARG A 36 9.20 11.61 -0.98
CA ARG A 36 10.62 11.80 -1.31
C ARG A 36 11.30 10.46 -1.63
N VAL A 37 11.02 9.43 -0.86
CA VAL A 37 11.61 8.10 -1.06
C VAL A 37 10.99 7.41 -2.27
N LEU A 38 9.67 7.37 -2.39
CA LEU A 38 8.99 6.70 -3.50
C LEU A 38 9.33 7.34 -4.85
N GLN A 39 9.43 8.67 -4.92
CA GLN A 39 9.83 9.38 -6.14
C GLN A 39 11.29 9.07 -6.53
N ALA A 40 12.17 8.93 -5.55
CA ALA A 40 13.58 8.61 -5.80
C ALA A 40 13.79 7.15 -6.22
N THR A 41 12.95 6.21 -5.78
CA THR A 41 13.08 4.77 -6.06
C THR A 41 12.36 4.35 -7.33
N THR A 42 11.07 4.61 -7.41
CA THR A 42 10.18 4.08 -8.46
C THR A 42 9.36 5.12 -9.21
N GLY A 43 9.48 6.40 -8.82
CA GLY A 43 8.68 7.50 -9.38
C GLY A 43 7.25 7.59 -8.83
N TRP A 44 6.90 6.71 -7.88
CA TRP A 44 5.59 6.71 -7.22
C TRP A 44 5.47 7.83 -6.19
N ARG A 45 4.25 8.11 -5.82
CA ARG A 45 3.91 9.00 -4.70
C ARG A 45 2.63 8.52 -4.03
N VAL A 46 2.40 8.97 -2.80
CA VAL A 46 1.13 8.79 -2.10
C VAL A 46 0.23 9.99 -2.36
N ALA A 47 -1.06 9.73 -2.47
CA ALA A 47 -2.10 10.75 -2.63
C ALA A 47 -3.06 10.71 -1.45
N ARG A 48 -3.29 11.86 -0.82
CA ARG A 48 -4.24 11.97 0.28
C ARG A 48 -5.67 11.71 -0.20
N VAL A 49 -6.36 10.80 0.48
CA VAL A 49 -7.79 10.52 0.25
C VAL A 49 -8.57 10.60 1.58
N PRO A 50 -9.88 10.87 1.55
CA PRO A 50 -10.67 11.00 2.80
C PRO A 50 -10.74 9.69 3.58
N ALA A 51 -11.05 8.59 2.98
CA ALA A 51 -11.14 7.24 3.53
C ALA A 51 -11.40 6.27 2.38
N LEU A 52 -12.55 5.58 2.38
CA LEU A 52 -12.96 4.74 1.24
C LEU A 52 -13.24 5.63 0.02
N ILE A 53 -12.68 5.21 -1.11
CA ILE A 53 -12.84 5.87 -2.41
C ILE A 53 -13.50 4.92 -3.41
N PRO A 54 -14.21 5.46 -4.43
CA PRO A 54 -14.75 4.63 -5.51
C PRO A 54 -13.66 3.87 -6.25
N PHE A 55 -13.95 2.66 -6.74
CA PHE A 55 -13.03 1.87 -7.56
C PHE A 55 -12.48 2.63 -8.75
N GLN A 56 -13.28 3.47 -9.38
CA GLN A 56 -12.83 4.32 -10.49
C GLN A 56 -11.66 5.20 -10.06
N THR A 57 -11.83 5.95 -8.97
CA THR A 57 -10.79 6.83 -8.41
C THR A 57 -9.54 6.04 -7.97
N PHE A 58 -9.74 4.86 -7.36
CA PHE A 58 -8.65 3.97 -6.98
C PHE A 58 -7.80 3.59 -8.19
N PHE A 59 -8.41 3.10 -9.27
CA PHE A 59 -7.69 2.73 -10.48
C PHE A 59 -7.05 3.94 -11.20
N GLU A 60 -7.70 5.12 -11.18
CA GLU A 60 -7.13 6.36 -11.73
C GLU A 60 -5.83 6.75 -11.01
N LEU A 61 -5.83 6.67 -9.68
CA LEU A 61 -4.64 6.95 -8.88
C LEU A 61 -3.52 5.94 -9.19
N LEU A 62 -3.80 4.64 -9.16
CA LEU A 62 -2.79 3.62 -9.44
C LEU A 62 -2.24 3.75 -10.87
N ALA A 63 -3.08 4.01 -11.86
CA ALA A 63 -2.66 4.24 -13.24
C ALA A 63 -1.82 5.51 -13.43
N SER A 64 -1.87 6.41 -12.46
CA SER A 64 -1.07 7.65 -12.41
C SER A 64 0.13 7.52 -11.45
N GLN A 65 0.49 6.30 -11.05
CA GLN A 65 1.57 6.03 -10.09
C GLN A 65 1.37 6.77 -8.75
N GLN A 66 0.12 6.83 -8.29
CA GLN A 66 -0.26 7.40 -7.01
C GLN A 66 -0.95 6.35 -6.16
N PHE A 67 -0.46 6.12 -4.95
CA PHE A 67 -1.12 5.22 -4.00
C PHE A 67 -2.03 6.02 -3.08
N PRO A 68 -3.33 5.69 -2.98
CA PRO A 68 -4.24 6.41 -2.08
C PRO A 68 -3.90 6.14 -0.62
N VAL A 69 -3.85 7.18 0.20
CA VAL A 69 -3.57 7.08 1.64
C VAL A 69 -4.62 7.85 2.43
N ALA A 70 -5.41 7.14 3.21
CA ALA A 70 -6.26 7.74 4.23
C ALA A 70 -5.40 8.39 5.32
N THR A 71 -5.82 9.52 5.87
CA THR A 71 -4.98 10.33 6.78
C THR A 71 -5.47 10.36 8.23
N PHE A 72 -6.47 9.56 8.58
CA PHE A 72 -6.82 9.31 9.96
C PHE A 72 -5.94 8.20 10.56
N ILE A 73 -5.84 8.15 11.87
CA ILE A 73 -5.13 7.11 12.61
C ILE A 73 -6.11 6.40 13.54
N ARG A 74 -5.98 5.09 13.65
CA ARG A 74 -6.76 4.27 14.58
C ARG A 74 -6.59 4.71 16.03
N THR A 75 -7.61 4.49 16.82
CA THR A 75 -7.56 4.71 18.28
C THR A 75 -6.82 3.55 18.97
N PRO A 76 -6.44 3.70 20.26
CA PRO A 76 -5.84 2.59 21.01
C PRO A 76 -6.73 1.35 21.10
N GLU A 77 -8.06 1.52 21.11
CA GLU A 77 -9.04 0.45 21.17
C GLU A 77 -9.11 -0.35 19.86
N GLU A 78 -8.73 0.28 18.74
CA GLU A 78 -8.74 -0.32 17.39
C GLU A 78 -7.39 -0.93 17.00
N LEU A 79 -6.44 -1.02 17.92
CA LEU A 79 -5.08 -1.54 17.61
C LEU A 79 -5.07 -2.99 17.10
N ASP A 80 -5.98 -3.82 17.56
CA ASP A 80 -6.02 -5.23 17.16
C ASP A 80 -6.91 -5.47 15.93
N TYR A 81 -7.90 -4.62 15.70
CA TYR A 81 -8.76 -4.68 14.51
C TYR A 81 -9.30 -3.30 14.14
N LEU A 82 -9.17 -2.96 12.88
CA LEU A 82 -9.72 -1.74 12.29
C LEU A 82 -10.49 -2.09 11.02
N GLN A 83 -11.71 -1.59 10.90
CA GLN A 83 -12.59 -1.90 9.78
C GLN A 83 -12.18 -1.18 8.49
N GLU A 84 -11.76 0.08 8.59
CA GLU A 84 -11.33 0.90 7.46
C GLU A 84 -9.81 1.13 7.53
N PRO A 85 -9.07 1.05 6.40
CA PRO A 85 -7.64 1.28 6.40
C PRO A 85 -7.29 2.71 6.86
N ASP A 86 -6.40 2.82 7.82
CA ASP A 86 -5.87 4.08 8.34
C ASP A 86 -4.48 4.39 7.76
N ILE A 87 -3.93 5.54 8.09
CA ILE A 87 -2.60 5.95 7.62
C ILE A 87 -1.50 4.93 7.97
N PHE A 88 -1.63 4.21 9.10
CA PHE A 88 -0.67 3.18 9.47
C PHE A 88 -0.76 1.98 8.53
N HIS A 89 -1.97 1.50 8.25
CA HIS A 89 -2.21 0.43 7.28
C HIS A 89 -1.62 0.78 5.91
N GLU A 90 -1.94 1.97 5.41
CA GLU A 90 -1.53 2.39 4.07
C GLU A 90 0.00 2.56 3.95
N ILE A 91 0.61 3.26 4.91
CA ILE A 91 2.05 3.53 4.83
C ILE A 91 2.87 2.31 5.23
N PHE A 92 2.57 1.68 6.35
CA PHE A 92 3.32 0.53 6.83
C PHE A 92 3.04 -0.73 6.00
N GLY A 93 1.78 -0.94 5.59
CA GLY A 93 1.38 -2.12 4.83
C GLY A 93 1.80 -2.09 3.37
N HIS A 94 1.55 -0.99 2.67
CA HIS A 94 1.68 -0.95 1.20
C HIS A 94 2.92 -0.21 0.68
N CYS A 95 3.30 0.91 1.32
CA CYS A 95 4.39 1.74 0.78
C CYS A 95 5.76 1.05 0.70
N PRO A 96 6.14 0.13 1.58
CA PRO A 96 7.43 -0.55 1.47
C PRO A 96 7.60 -1.28 0.14
N LEU A 97 6.63 -2.06 -0.29
CA LEU A 97 6.72 -2.77 -1.58
C LEU A 97 6.70 -1.83 -2.80
N LEU A 98 6.14 -0.62 -2.68
CA LEU A 98 6.18 0.37 -3.76
C LEU A 98 7.59 0.93 -4.02
N THR A 99 8.56 0.70 -3.13
CA THR A 99 9.97 0.99 -3.39
C THR A 99 10.62 -0.02 -4.33
N ASN A 100 10.02 -1.23 -4.46
CA ASN A 100 10.47 -2.27 -5.36
C ASN A 100 9.95 -2.01 -6.79
N PRO A 101 10.82 -1.93 -7.81
CA PRO A 101 10.40 -1.57 -9.17
C PRO A 101 9.45 -2.59 -9.82
N TRP A 102 9.56 -3.87 -9.50
CA TRP A 102 8.67 -4.91 -10.05
C TRP A 102 7.27 -4.81 -9.47
N PHE A 103 7.17 -4.60 -8.15
CA PHE A 103 5.87 -4.41 -7.51
C PHE A 103 5.21 -3.07 -7.93
N ALA A 104 6.01 -2.02 -8.07
CA ALA A 104 5.56 -0.72 -8.55
C ALA A 104 5.00 -0.81 -9.99
N GLU A 105 5.68 -1.50 -10.90
CA GLU A 105 5.19 -1.73 -12.27
C GLU A 105 3.95 -2.65 -12.31
N PHE A 106 3.92 -3.69 -11.48
CA PHE A 106 2.72 -4.52 -11.33
C PHE A 106 1.52 -3.66 -10.92
N THR A 107 1.67 -2.83 -9.88
CA THR A 107 0.59 -1.98 -9.36
C THR A 107 0.13 -0.94 -10.38
N HIS A 108 1.07 -0.36 -11.14
CA HIS A 108 0.76 0.56 -12.23
C HIS A 108 -0.03 -0.12 -13.36
N THR A 109 0.40 -1.30 -13.78
CA THR A 109 -0.29 -2.09 -14.80
C THR A 109 -1.68 -2.51 -14.34
N TYR A 110 -1.81 -2.91 -13.08
CA TYR A 110 -3.10 -3.23 -12.46
C TYR A 110 -4.05 -2.02 -12.49
N GLY A 111 -3.56 -0.83 -12.17
CA GLY A 111 -4.32 0.42 -12.28
C GLY A 111 -4.84 0.67 -13.71
N LYS A 112 -3.96 0.54 -14.70
CA LYS A 112 -4.32 0.69 -16.13
C LYS A 112 -5.35 -0.33 -16.60
N LEU A 113 -5.24 -1.58 -16.15
CA LEU A 113 -6.22 -2.63 -16.45
C LEU A 113 -7.59 -2.29 -15.86
N GLY A 114 -7.63 -1.88 -14.61
CA GLY A 114 -8.87 -1.51 -13.93
C GLY A 114 -9.61 -0.32 -14.56
N LEU A 115 -8.87 0.63 -15.16
CA LEU A 115 -9.48 1.73 -15.91
C LEU A 115 -10.22 1.28 -17.17
N LYS A 116 -9.70 0.24 -17.83
CA LYS A 116 -10.26 -0.30 -19.08
C LYS A 116 -11.32 -1.38 -18.83
N ALA A 117 -11.36 -1.91 -17.63
CA ALA A 117 -12.20 -3.03 -17.24
C ALA A 117 -13.68 -2.63 -17.13
N SER A 118 -14.58 -3.55 -17.47
CA SER A 118 -16.01 -3.47 -17.19
C SER A 118 -16.28 -3.47 -15.68
N LYS A 119 -17.50 -3.24 -15.28
CA LYS A 119 -17.90 -3.28 -13.87
C LYS A 119 -17.66 -4.66 -13.24
N GLU A 120 -17.99 -5.70 -13.97
CA GLU A 120 -17.82 -7.11 -13.56
C GLU A 120 -16.33 -7.46 -13.43
N GLU A 121 -15.51 -7.08 -14.41
CA GLU A 121 -14.07 -7.29 -14.38
C GLU A 121 -13.41 -6.53 -13.23
N ARG A 122 -13.86 -5.33 -12.90
CA ARG A 122 -13.37 -4.58 -11.72
C ARG A 122 -13.65 -5.29 -10.41
N VAL A 123 -14.79 -5.94 -10.28
CA VAL A 123 -15.08 -6.77 -9.10
C VAL A 123 -14.11 -7.94 -9.01
N PHE A 124 -13.80 -8.58 -10.14
CA PHE A 124 -12.80 -9.64 -10.20
C PHE A 124 -11.40 -9.13 -9.82
N LEU A 125 -10.97 -8.00 -10.40
CA LEU A 125 -9.68 -7.37 -10.09
C LEU A 125 -9.59 -7.00 -8.59
N ALA A 126 -10.64 -6.43 -8.01
CA ALA A 126 -10.67 -6.11 -6.59
C ALA A 126 -10.51 -7.36 -5.70
N ARG A 127 -11.15 -8.47 -6.06
CA ARG A 127 -10.98 -9.76 -5.36
C ARG A 127 -9.57 -10.32 -5.51
N LEU A 128 -8.98 -10.19 -6.70
CA LEU A 128 -7.60 -10.59 -6.95
C LEU A 128 -6.64 -9.81 -6.06
N TYR A 129 -6.79 -8.48 -5.98
CA TYR A 129 -5.99 -7.62 -5.12
C TYR A 129 -6.11 -8.04 -3.65
N TRP A 130 -7.34 -8.25 -3.18
CA TRP A 130 -7.64 -8.73 -1.83
C TRP A 130 -6.93 -10.05 -1.51
N MET A 131 -7.02 -11.03 -2.42
CA MET A 131 -6.45 -12.38 -2.21
C MET A 131 -4.93 -12.42 -2.36
N THR A 132 -4.30 -11.43 -2.98
CA THR A 132 -2.86 -11.42 -3.25
C THR A 132 -2.12 -10.35 -2.44
N ILE A 133 -2.49 -9.09 -2.61
CA ILE A 133 -1.78 -7.97 -2.01
C ILE A 133 -2.13 -7.81 -0.53
N GLU A 134 -3.41 -7.93 -0.19
CA GLU A 134 -3.87 -7.73 1.20
C GLU A 134 -3.63 -8.97 2.08
N PHE A 135 -3.94 -10.16 1.57
CA PHE A 135 -3.95 -11.40 2.35
C PHE A 135 -3.14 -12.54 1.73
N GLY A 136 -2.34 -12.25 0.71
CA GLY A 136 -1.52 -13.27 0.07
C GLY A 136 -0.47 -13.84 1.03
N LEU A 137 -0.32 -15.17 1.01
CA LEU A 137 0.72 -15.90 1.71
C LEU A 137 1.47 -16.76 0.71
N VAL A 138 2.78 -16.90 0.93
CA VAL A 138 3.64 -17.78 0.15
C VAL A 138 4.21 -18.82 1.09
N GLU A 139 4.07 -20.09 0.72
CA GLU A 139 4.74 -21.17 1.43
C GLU A 139 6.23 -21.17 1.07
N THR A 140 7.08 -21.13 2.06
CA THR A 140 8.54 -21.19 1.89
C THR A 140 9.08 -22.44 2.58
N ASP A 141 10.03 -23.11 1.93
CA ASP A 141 10.72 -24.28 2.47
C ASP A 141 11.52 -23.94 3.76
#